data_3667f8c7a8d5491bd9509f63e94f483d
#
_entry.id   3667f8c7a8d5491bd9509f63e94f483d
#
_cell.length_a   1.000
_cell.length_b   1.000
_cell.length_c   1.000
_cell.angle_alpha   90.00
_cell.angle_beta   90.00
_cell.angle_gamma   90.00
#
_symmetry.space_group_name_H-M   'P 1'
#
loop_
_entity.id
_entity.type
_entity.pdbx_description
1 polymer ?
#
loop_
_entity_poly.entity_id
_entity_poly.type
_entity_poly.pdbx_seq_one_letter_code
_entity_poly.pdbx_strand_id
1 'polypeptide(L)'
;ASSAELLLSLLNDILDFSKIEAGKLDMERTPFDLMDTLEGTVDTFALRAHQKGLEISCDLDADVPSGLIGDPTRIRQIVVNLLSNALKFTEEGEVAIHVGCRSLTDDRCILHFCVRDTGVGISPERQTAIFDAFTQADGSITRQYGGTGLGLAISTRLVELMGGRIELESTVGVGSTFCFTLEFDRTTAVIGTPSESLQDVRALVVDDNATNRVVVEKILTRWGCVVSTTDGGERALSILRDAAGTGQPFDIVLLDVMMPGIDGFTVAERILADPGLSSTT
;
A
#
# COMPACT_ATOMS: atom_id res chain seq x y z
N ALA A 1 0.47 -13.65 -8.59
CA ALA A 1 -0.72 -14.15 -7.89
C ALA A 1 -1.08 -15.55 -8.37
N SER A 2 -1.38 -16.49 -7.45
CA SER A 2 -1.83 -17.82 -7.82
C SER A 2 -3.26 -17.75 -8.36
N SER A 3 -3.69 -18.76 -9.15
CA SER A 3 -5.07 -18.83 -9.66
C SER A 3 -6.11 -18.84 -8.52
N ALA A 4 -5.73 -19.34 -7.34
CA ALA A 4 -6.56 -19.33 -6.14
C ALA A 4 -6.76 -17.92 -5.56
N GLU A 5 -5.73 -17.09 -5.53
CA GLU A 5 -5.81 -15.69 -5.06
C GLU A 5 -6.66 -14.83 -6.00
N LEU A 6 -6.53 -15.05 -7.32
CA LEU A 6 -7.39 -14.40 -8.31
C LEU A 6 -8.86 -14.79 -8.12
N LEU A 7 -9.15 -16.07 -7.88
CA LEU A 7 -10.50 -16.53 -7.65
C LEU A 7 -11.11 -15.97 -6.37
N LEU A 8 -10.33 -15.89 -5.29
CA LEU A 8 -10.76 -15.29 -4.02
C LEU A 8 -11.04 -13.79 -4.18
N SER A 9 -10.19 -13.06 -4.91
CA SER A 9 -10.43 -11.64 -5.22
C SER A 9 -11.73 -11.47 -6.02
N LEU A 10 -11.95 -12.28 -7.05
CA LEU A 10 -13.19 -12.29 -7.84
C LEU A 10 -14.43 -12.55 -6.99
N LEU A 11 -14.38 -13.54 -6.10
CA LEU A 11 -15.49 -13.87 -5.22
C LEU A 11 -15.79 -12.70 -4.26
N ASN A 12 -14.76 -12.09 -3.69
CA ASN A 12 -14.93 -10.94 -2.81
C ASN A 12 -15.51 -9.73 -3.55
N ASP A 13 -15.05 -9.44 -4.77
CA ASP A 13 -15.59 -8.36 -5.60
C ASP A 13 -17.08 -8.58 -5.88
N ILE A 14 -17.48 -9.81 -6.23
CA ILE A 14 -18.90 -10.16 -6.51
C ILE A 14 -19.75 -10.05 -5.24
N LEU A 15 -19.22 -10.50 -4.09
CA LEU A 15 -19.92 -10.43 -2.81
C LEU A 15 -20.09 -8.97 -2.37
N ASP A 16 -19.03 -8.15 -2.48
CA ASP A 16 -19.10 -6.73 -2.14
C ASP A 16 -20.09 -6.01 -3.07
N PHE A 17 -20.00 -6.23 -4.38
CA PHE A 17 -20.95 -5.65 -5.34
C PHE A 17 -22.40 -6.05 -4.99
N SER A 18 -22.66 -7.33 -4.68
CA SER A 18 -23.98 -7.82 -4.32
C SER A 18 -24.50 -7.21 -3.01
N LYS A 19 -23.63 -7.02 -1.99
CA LYS A 19 -24.01 -6.35 -0.72
C LYS A 19 -24.32 -4.87 -0.93
N ILE A 20 -23.56 -4.20 -1.78
CA ILE A 20 -23.74 -2.80 -2.13
C ILE A 20 -25.10 -2.61 -2.85
N GLU A 21 -25.37 -3.41 -3.89
CA GLU A 21 -26.63 -3.36 -4.64
C GLU A 21 -27.86 -3.65 -3.76
N ALA A 22 -27.70 -4.55 -2.79
CA ALA A 22 -28.76 -4.90 -1.84
C ALA A 22 -28.92 -3.83 -0.72
N GLY A 23 -28.07 -2.79 -0.66
CA GLY A 23 -28.07 -1.81 0.43
C GLY A 23 -27.73 -2.40 1.81
N LYS A 24 -26.96 -3.51 1.82
CA LYS A 24 -26.59 -4.26 3.03
C LYS A 24 -25.13 -4.08 3.44
N LEU A 25 -24.42 -3.12 2.83
CA LEU A 25 -23.06 -2.81 3.22
C LEU A 25 -23.10 -1.79 4.36
N ASP A 26 -22.72 -2.23 5.56
CA ASP A 26 -22.55 -1.36 6.71
C ASP A 26 -21.19 -0.66 6.62
N MET A 27 -21.18 0.67 6.80
CA MET A 27 -19.97 1.49 6.84
C MET A 27 -19.49 1.61 8.29
N GLU A 28 -18.22 1.30 8.50
CA GLU A 28 -17.58 1.47 9.80
C GLU A 28 -17.32 2.95 10.10
N ARG A 29 -17.33 3.30 11.40
CA ARG A 29 -16.95 4.62 11.88
C ARG A 29 -15.94 4.47 13.00
N THR A 30 -14.69 4.29 12.62
CA THR A 30 -13.58 4.09 13.55
C THR A 30 -12.57 5.23 13.44
N PRO A 31 -11.91 5.63 14.52
CA PRO A 31 -10.74 6.51 14.44
C PRO A 31 -9.63 5.84 13.66
N PHE A 32 -9.01 6.56 12.72
CA PHE A 32 -7.87 6.06 11.95
C PHE A 32 -6.91 7.18 11.55
N ASP A 33 -5.66 6.82 11.30
CA ASP A 33 -4.65 7.69 10.70
C ASP A 33 -4.68 7.54 9.18
N LEU A 34 -4.88 8.66 8.48
CA LEU A 34 -4.98 8.64 7.02
C LEU A 34 -3.63 8.35 6.37
N MET A 35 -2.55 8.95 6.89
CA MET A 35 -1.19 8.73 6.37
C MET A 35 -0.83 7.25 6.47
N ASP A 36 -1.03 6.64 7.64
CA ASP A 36 -0.79 5.21 7.86
C ASP A 36 -1.60 4.32 6.91
N THR A 37 -2.85 4.70 6.67
CA THR A 37 -3.72 3.95 5.75
C THR A 37 -3.22 4.00 4.31
N LEU A 38 -2.77 5.17 3.85
CA LEU A 38 -2.33 5.38 2.46
C LEU A 38 -0.92 4.84 2.22
N GLU A 39 0.03 5.15 3.10
CA GLU A 39 1.41 4.67 2.97
C GLU A 39 1.46 3.14 3.04
N GLY A 40 0.78 2.52 4.01
CA GLY A 40 0.69 1.06 4.07
C GLY A 40 0.03 0.44 2.84
N THR A 41 -0.82 1.20 2.13
CA THR A 41 -1.38 0.78 0.83
C THR A 41 -0.34 0.90 -0.27
N VAL A 42 0.35 2.04 -0.38
CA VAL A 42 1.39 2.28 -1.39
C VAL A 42 2.53 1.28 -1.27
N ASP A 43 2.96 0.97 -0.05
CA ASP A 43 4.04 0.01 0.23
C ASP A 43 3.75 -1.38 -0.37
N THR A 44 2.48 -1.80 -0.39
CA THR A 44 2.10 -3.08 -1.02
C THR A 44 2.31 -3.10 -2.54
N PHE A 45 2.39 -1.93 -3.17
CA PHE A 45 2.62 -1.77 -4.61
C PHE A 45 4.06 -1.38 -4.97
N ALA A 46 4.86 -0.94 -4.00
CA ALA A 46 6.21 -0.42 -4.23
C ALA A 46 7.11 -1.42 -4.98
N LEU A 47 7.13 -2.69 -4.55
CA LEU A 47 7.89 -3.74 -5.22
C LEU A 47 7.44 -3.97 -6.67
N ARG A 48 6.12 -3.97 -6.90
CA ARG A 48 5.55 -4.19 -8.24
C ARG A 48 5.83 -3.01 -9.17
N ALA A 49 5.75 -1.77 -8.65
CA ALA A 49 6.11 -0.56 -9.39
C ALA A 49 7.59 -0.60 -9.79
N HIS A 50 8.47 -0.90 -8.83
CA HIS A 50 9.91 -1.01 -9.07
C HIS A 50 10.26 -2.10 -10.11
N GLN A 51 9.63 -3.29 -10.05
CA GLN A 51 9.83 -4.35 -11.05
C GLN A 51 9.44 -3.93 -12.48
N LYS A 52 8.52 -2.96 -12.60
CA LYS A 52 8.14 -2.35 -13.86
C LYS A 52 8.97 -1.13 -14.24
N GLY A 53 9.88 -0.66 -13.37
CA GLY A 53 10.64 0.58 -13.58
C GLY A 53 9.78 1.84 -13.41
N LEU A 54 8.66 1.76 -12.68
CA LEU A 54 7.76 2.89 -12.44
C LEU A 54 8.08 3.55 -11.10
N GLU A 55 8.00 4.88 -11.06
CA GLU A 55 7.97 5.61 -9.80
C GLU A 55 6.57 5.57 -9.19
N ILE A 56 6.49 5.39 -7.86
CA ILE A 56 5.24 5.48 -7.11
C ILE A 56 5.43 6.44 -5.94
N SER A 57 4.50 7.38 -5.76
CA SER A 57 4.55 8.37 -4.70
C SER A 57 3.20 8.56 -4.01
N CYS A 58 3.25 9.00 -2.75
CA CYS A 58 2.09 9.40 -1.97
C CYS A 58 2.42 10.74 -1.30
N ASP A 59 1.62 11.75 -1.57
CA ASP A 59 1.80 13.10 -1.06
C ASP A 59 0.50 13.62 -0.45
N LEU A 60 0.61 14.19 0.75
CA LEU A 60 -0.49 14.80 1.47
C LEU A 60 -0.15 16.28 1.73
N ASP A 61 -1.12 17.16 1.47
CA ASP A 61 -0.98 18.57 1.82
C ASP A 61 -0.81 18.74 3.34
N ALA A 62 -0.06 19.77 3.73
CA ALA A 62 0.28 20.01 5.14
C ALA A 62 -0.94 20.29 6.05
N ASP A 63 -2.06 20.68 5.47
CA ASP A 63 -3.32 20.96 6.17
C ASP A 63 -4.27 19.74 6.25
N VAL A 64 -3.87 18.60 5.69
CA VAL A 64 -4.62 17.35 5.84
C VAL A 64 -4.47 16.83 7.27
N PRO A 65 -5.58 16.68 8.03
CA PRO A 65 -5.49 16.18 9.40
C PRO A 65 -5.12 14.69 9.43
N SER A 66 -4.23 14.31 10.35
CA SER A 66 -3.83 12.91 10.54
C SER A 66 -4.98 12.07 11.09
N GLY A 67 -5.70 12.59 12.10
CA GLY A 67 -6.75 11.87 12.80
C GLY A 67 -8.14 12.07 12.22
N LEU A 68 -8.73 11.01 11.69
CA LEU A 68 -10.07 10.98 11.08
C LEU A 68 -10.96 9.92 11.71
N ILE A 69 -12.28 10.07 11.54
CA ILE A 69 -13.27 9.04 11.87
C ILE A 69 -13.98 8.62 10.59
N GLY A 70 -13.88 7.34 10.26
CA GLY A 70 -14.47 6.78 9.04
C GLY A 70 -14.19 5.29 8.89
N ASP A 71 -14.22 4.81 7.65
CA ASP A 71 -13.94 3.42 7.30
C ASP A 71 -12.62 3.30 6.52
N PRO A 72 -11.49 3.06 7.21
CA PRO A 72 -10.18 2.94 6.57
C PRO A 72 -10.09 1.73 5.62
N THR A 73 -10.89 0.68 5.86
CA THR A 73 -10.93 -0.50 5.00
C THR A 73 -11.50 -0.15 3.63
N ARG A 74 -12.56 0.64 3.59
CA ARG A 74 -13.18 1.07 2.32
C ARG A 74 -12.34 2.10 1.59
N ILE A 75 -11.70 3.03 2.31
CA ILE A 75 -10.72 3.97 1.70
C ILE A 75 -9.59 3.16 1.05
N ARG A 76 -9.01 2.21 1.77
CA ARG A 76 -7.96 1.33 1.25
C ARG A 76 -8.44 0.56 0.02
N GLN A 77 -9.64 0.00 0.04
CA GLN A 77 -10.23 -0.74 -1.08
C GLN A 77 -10.34 0.13 -2.36
N ILE A 78 -10.81 1.39 -2.21
CA ILE A 78 -10.88 2.35 -3.32
C ILE A 78 -9.48 2.62 -3.86
N VAL A 79 -8.53 2.98 -2.99
CA VAL A 79 -7.16 3.35 -3.37
C VAL A 79 -6.41 2.17 -4.01
N VAL A 80 -6.52 0.96 -3.44
CA VAL A 80 -5.94 -0.29 -4.00
C VAL A 80 -6.43 -0.52 -5.42
N ASN A 81 -7.73 -0.36 -5.66
CA ASN A 81 -8.29 -0.55 -6.99
C ASN A 81 -7.78 0.49 -8.00
N LEU A 82 -7.75 1.77 -7.61
CA LEU A 82 -7.25 2.84 -8.48
C LEU A 82 -5.75 2.67 -8.76
N LEU A 83 -4.93 2.38 -7.75
CA LEU A 83 -3.49 2.10 -7.89
C LEU A 83 -3.22 0.86 -8.76
N SER A 84 -3.98 -0.22 -8.54
CA SER A 84 -3.84 -1.44 -9.35
C SER A 84 -4.11 -1.16 -10.82
N ASN A 85 -5.11 -0.34 -11.13
CA ASN A 85 -5.40 0.09 -12.50
C ASN A 85 -4.30 1.01 -13.06
N ALA A 86 -3.85 2.00 -12.30
CA ALA A 86 -2.77 2.90 -12.67
C ALA A 86 -1.50 2.11 -13.05
N LEU A 87 -1.03 1.22 -12.16
CA LEU A 87 0.14 0.37 -12.41
C LEU A 87 -0.06 -0.65 -13.55
N LYS A 88 -1.29 -1.06 -13.80
CA LYS A 88 -1.62 -1.98 -14.89
C LYS A 88 -1.46 -1.30 -16.26
N PHE A 89 -1.91 -0.06 -16.38
CA PHE A 89 -1.99 0.67 -17.65
C PHE A 89 -0.85 1.67 -17.89
N THR A 90 0.12 1.73 -16.94
CA THR A 90 1.36 2.48 -17.09
C THR A 90 2.50 1.51 -17.39
N GLU A 91 3.23 1.74 -18.48
CA GLU A 91 4.40 0.97 -18.88
C GLU A 91 5.69 1.67 -18.46
N GLU A 92 5.73 3.01 -18.58
CA GLU A 92 6.87 3.86 -18.21
C GLU A 92 6.36 5.14 -17.53
N GLY A 93 7.15 5.69 -16.60
CA GLY A 93 6.85 6.95 -15.91
C GLY A 93 6.43 6.74 -14.46
N GLU A 94 5.31 7.36 -14.04
CA GLU A 94 4.96 7.45 -12.62
C GLU A 94 3.49 7.17 -12.33
N VAL A 95 3.23 6.76 -11.08
CA VAL A 95 1.91 6.69 -10.46
C VAL A 95 1.97 7.47 -9.15
N ALA A 96 1.08 8.43 -8.95
CA ALA A 96 1.08 9.29 -7.78
C ALA A 96 -0.28 9.31 -7.09
N ILE A 97 -0.29 9.25 -5.76
CA ILE A 97 -1.45 9.60 -4.94
C ILE A 97 -1.21 11.00 -4.39
N HIS A 98 -2.20 11.86 -4.51
CA HIS A 98 -2.21 13.15 -3.84
C HIS A 98 -3.50 13.33 -3.06
N VAL A 99 -3.38 13.84 -1.83
CA VAL A 99 -4.53 14.17 -0.98
C VAL A 99 -4.42 15.61 -0.52
N GLY A 100 -5.42 16.42 -0.92
CA GLY A 100 -5.52 17.81 -0.50
C GLY A 100 -6.73 18.05 0.40
N CYS A 101 -6.66 19.11 1.20
CA CYS A 101 -7.76 19.55 2.05
C CYS A 101 -8.53 20.68 1.38
N ARG A 102 -9.81 20.43 1.00
CA ARG A 102 -10.66 21.45 0.38
C ARG A 102 -11.38 22.34 1.41
N SER A 103 -11.63 21.81 2.59
CA SER A 103 -12.27 22.54 3.69
C SER A 103 -11.88 21.92 5.02
N LEU A 104 -11.57 22.75 5.98
CA LEU A 104 -11.16 22.34 7.33
C LEU A 104 -11.92 23.18 8.36
N THR A 105 -12.60 22.50 9.29
CA THR A 105 -13.21 23.08 10.48
C THR A 105 -12.70 22.38 11.72
N ASP A 106 -13.11 22.80 12.91
CA ASP A 106 -12.68 22.17 14.16
C ASP A 106 -13.07 20.69 14.22
N ASP A 107 -14.28 20.36 13.75
CA ASP A 107 -14.85 19.01 13.89
C ASP A 107 -14.81 18.18 12.60
N ARG A 108 -14.66 18.81 11.42
CA ARG A 108 -14.77 18.14 10.11
C ARG A 108 -13.75 18.62 9.12
N CYS A 109 -13.49 17.77 8.14
CA CYS A 109 -12.70 18.14 6.95
C CYS A 109 -13.31 17.53 5.70
N ILE A 110 -13.09 18.20 4.56
CA ILE A 110 -13.38 17.67 3.23
C ILE A 110 -12.07 17.44 2.52
N LEU A 111 -11.76 16.18 2.23
CA LEU A 111 -10.53 15.75 1.61
C LEU A 111 -10.76 15.36 0.16
N HIS A 112 -9.81 15.75 -0.69
CA HIS A 112 -9.79 15.47 -2.11
C HIS A 112 -8.64 14.54 -2.42
N PHE A 113 -8.97 13.32 -2.84
CA PHE A 113 -8.02 12.26 -3.20
C PHE A 113 -7.88 12.21 -4.70
N CYS A 114 -6.66 12.15 -5.22
CA CYS A 114 -6.37 11.95 -6.63
C CYS A 114 -5.34 10.84 -6.81
N VAL A 115 -5.62 9.90 -7.69
CA VAL A 115 -4.66 8.90 -8.18
C VAL A 115 -4.38 9.21 -9.63
N ARG A 116 -3.14 9.60 -9.92
CA ARG A 116 -2.67 9.97 -11.26
C ARG A 116 -1.73 8.91 -11.80
N ASP A 117 -1.86 8.62 -13.07
CA ASP A 117 -0.92 7.81 -13.86
C ASP A 117 -0.46 8.53 -15.11
N THR A 118 0.71 8.16 -15.62
CA THR A 118 1.26 8.64 -16.90
C THR A 118 1.11 7.58 -18.00
N GLY A 119 0.11 6.73 -17.89
CA GLY A 119 -0.09 5.60 -18.79
C GLY A 119 -0.76 5.96 -20.12
N VAL A 120 -1.35 4.96 -20.74
CA VAL A 120 -1.94 5.09 -22.10
C VAL A 120 -3.12 6.05 -22.20
N GLY A 121 -3.72 6.44 -21.07
CA GLY A 121 -4.93 7.27 -21.04
C GLY A 121 -6.17 6.55 -21.55
N ILE A 122 -7.32 7.25 -21.51
CA ILE A 122 -8.63 6.72 -21.84
C ILE A 122 -9.30 7.61 -22.88
N SER A 123 -9.77 7.01 -23.97
CA SER A 123 -10.44 7.76 -25.03
C SER A 123 -11.79 8.34 -24.55
N PRO A 124 -12.20 9.53 -25.01
CA PRO A 124 -13.42 10.21 -24.56
C PRO A 124 -14.67 9.34 -24.64
N GLU A 125 -14.78 8.49 -25.68
CA GLU A 125 -15.94 7.63 -25.90
C GLU A 125 -16.07 6.54 -24.80
N ARG A 126 -14.95 6.24 -24.09
CA ARG A 126 -14.89 5.19 -23.06
C ARG A 126 -14.93 5.72 -21.65
N GLN A 127 -14.65 7.01 -21.43
CA GLN A 127 -14.55 7.60 -20.10
C GLN A 127 -15.81 7.44 -19.26
N THR A 128 -16.98 7.39 -19.87
CA THR A 128 -18.24 7.12 -19.16
C THR A 128 -18.44 5.62 -18.91
N ALA A 129 -18.17 4.80 -19.91
CA ALA A 129 -18.45 3.37 -19.87
C ALA A 129 -17.55 2.57 -18.92
N ILE A 130 -16.35 3.08 -18.58
CA ILE A 130 -15.44 2.37 -17.67
C ILE A 130 -15.96 2.26 -16.22
N PHE A 131 -16.95 3.05 -15.85
CA PHE A 131 -17.61 2.99 -14.54
C PHE A 131 -18.75 1.98 -14.49
N ASP A 132 -19.21 1.47 -15.64
CA ASP A 132 -20.25 0.45 -15.70
C ASP A 132 -19.69 -0.92 -15.30
N ALA A 133 -20.46 -1.64 -14.49
CA ALA A 133 -20.07 -2.97 -14.03
C ALA A 133 -19.89 -3.94 -15.23
N PHE A 134 -18.86 -4.79 -15.15
CA PHE A 134 -18.49 -5.76 -16.17
C PHE A 134 -18.01 -5.17 -17.50
N THR A 135 -17.82 -3.86 -17.58
CA THR A 135 -17.30 -3.20 -18.78
C THR A 135 -15.78 -3.28 -18.81
N GLN A 136 -15.24 -3.73 -19.93
CA GLN A 136 -13.81 -3.84 -20.18
C GLN A 136 -13.43 -3.10 -21.46
N ALA A 137 -12.31 -2.40 -21.42
CA ALA A 137 -11.93 -1.44 -22.47
C ALA A 137 -11.67 -2.06 -23.85
N ASP A 138 -11.25 -3.34 -23.98
CA ASP A 138 -11.07 -4.08 -25.24
C ASP A 138 -10.83 -5.57 -25.07
N GLY A 139 -11.36 -6.38 -25.99
CA GLY A 139 -11.08 -7.84 -26.07
C GLY A 139 -9.63 -8.20 -26.47
N SER A 140 -8.82 -7.22 -26.94
CA SER A 140 -7.40 -7.40 -27.26
C SER A 140 -6.50 -7.16 -26.03
N ILE A 141 -6.83 -6.18 -25.20
CA ILE A 141 -6.12 -5.83 -23.95
C ILE A 141 -6.45 -6.86 -22.86
N THR A 142 -7.62 -7.47 -22.90
CA THR A 142 -8.07 -8.52 -21.96
C THR A 142 -7.16 -9.73 -21.92
N ARG A 143 -6.56 -10.11 -23.06
CA ARG A 143 -5.62 -11.24 -23.14
C ARG A 143 -4.29 -10.97 -22.45
N GLN A 144 -3.89 -9.70 -22.32
CA GLN A 144 -2.59 -9.34 -21.80
C GLN A 144 -2.64 -8.94 -20.31
N TYR A 145 -3.76 -8.34 -19.84
CA TYR A 145 -3.80 -7.69 -18.52
C TYR A 145 -4.93 -8.15 -17.58
N GLY A 146 -5.91 -8.98 -18.01
CA GLY A 146 -6.97 -9.57 -17.17
C GLY A 146 -7.71 -8.57 -16.26
N GLY A 147 -8.87 -8.95 -15.73
CA GLY A 147 -9.58 -8.15 -14.73
C GLY A 147 -11.07 -8.50 -14.71
N THR A 148 -11.78 -8.19 -13.61
CA THR A 148 -13.20 -8.47 -13.43
C THR A 148 -14.11 -7.48 -14.14
N GLY A 149 -13.63 -6.25 -14.36
CA GLY A 149 -14.46 -5.11 -14.77
C GLY A 149 -15.39 -4.61 -13.65
N LEU A 150 -15.19 -5.08 -12.41
CA LEU A 150 -16.00 -4.68 -11.26
C LEU A 150 -15.33 -3.60 -10.39
N GLY A 151 -14.00 -3.52 -10.42
CA GLY A 151 -13.26 -2.68 -9.49
C GLY A 151 -13.69 -1.21 -9.51
N LEU A 152 -13.74 -0.56 -10.69
CA LEU A 152 -14.16 0.85 -10.78
C LEU A 152 -15.63 1.04 -10.39
N ALA A 153 -16.52 0.12 -10.76
CA ALA A 153 -17.92 0.17 -10.36
C ALA A 153 -18.07 0.06 -8.84
N ILE A 154 -17.32 -0.84 -8.20
CA ILE A 154 -17.29 -0.98 -6.73
C ILE A 154 -16.74 0.30 -6.09
N SER A 155 -15.62 0.84 -6.59
CA SER A 155 -15.03 2.08 -6.06
C SER A 155 -15.99 3.25 -6.17
N THR A 156 -16.69 3.40 -7.30
CA THR A 156 -17.70 4.44 -7.50
C THR A 156 -18.80 4.30 -6.47
N ARG A 157 -19.30 3.09 -6.29
CA ARG A 157 -20.38 2.85 -5.36
C ARG A 157 -19.98 3.05 -3.90
N LEU A 158 -18.76 2.67 -3.52
CA LEU A 158 -18.22 2.95 -2.18
C LEU A 158 -18.11 4.45 -1.93
N VAL A 159 -17.56 5.21 -2.88
CA VAL A 159 -17.45 6.67 -2.77
C VAL A 159 -18.83 7.31 -2.66
N GLU A 160 -19.84 6.85 -3.41
CA GLU A 160 -21.23 7.33 -3.31
C GLU A 160 -21.84 7.03 -1.93
N LEU A 161 -21.64 5.83 -1.39
CA LEU A 161 -22.08 5.46 -0.04
C LEU A 161 -21.41 6.30 1.06
N MET A 162 -20.18 6.78 0.81
CA MET A 162 -19.46 7.72 1.68
C MET A 162 -19.83 9.19 1.42
N GLY A 163 -20.83 9.46 0.56
CA GLY A 163 -21.33 10.82 0.27
C GLY A 163 -20.51 11.60 -0.76
N GLY A 164 -19.59 10.95 -1.46
CA GLY A 164 -18.72 11.55 -2.47
C GLY A 164 -19.10 11.20 -3.91
N ARG A 165 -18.18 11.54 -4.84
CA ARG A 165 -18.27 11.19 -6.26
C ARG A 165 -16.87 10.99 -6.81
N ILE A 166 -16.71 10.02 -7.73
CA ILE A 166 -15.47 9.85 -8.51
C ILE A 166 -15.56 10.69 -9.78
N GLU A 167 -14.48 11.40 -10.08
CA GLU A 167 -14.26 12.21 -11.27
C GLU A 167 -13.05 11.65 -12.03
N LEU A 168 -13.05 11.78 -13.35
CA LEU A 168 -11.98 11.33 -14.24
C LEU A 168 -11.55 12.45 -15.16
N GLU A 169 -10.25 12.69 -15.19
CA GLU A 169 -9.58 13.46 -16.24
C GLU A 169 -8.58 12.54 -16.95
N SER A 170 -8.70 12.40 -18.29
CA SER A 170 -7.80 11.51 -19.02
C SER A 170 -7.62 11.98 -20.44
N THR A 171 -6.37 11.84 -20.94
CA THR A 171 -5.99 12.12 -22.32
C THR A 171 -5.17 10.96 -22.85
N VAL A 172 -5.56 10.45 -24.02
CA VAL A 172 -4.85 9.34 -24.67
C VAL A 172 -3.39 9.70 -24.90
N GLY A 173 -2.48 8.83 -24.48
CA GLY A 173 -1.04 9.00 -24.59
C GLY A 173 -0.41 9.93 -23.54
N VAL A 174 -1.21 10.49 -22.60
CA VAL A 174 -0.71 11.36 -21.51
C VAL A 174 -0.89 10.71 -20.15
N GLY A 175 -2.01 9.98 -19.95
CA GLY A 175 -2.35 9.32 -18.69
C GLY A 175 -3.77 9.64 -18.23
N SER A 176 -4.07 9.24 -16.99
CA SER A 176 -5.36 9.44 -16.35
C SER A 176 -5.20 9.94 -14.92
N THR A 177 -6.19 10.69 -14.45
CA THR A 177 -6.30 11.12 -13.05
C THR A 177 -7.72 10.82 -12.58
N PHE A 178 -7.83 9.92 -11.60
CA PHE A 178 -9.08 9.61 -10.92
C PHE A 178 -9.10 10.35 -9.60
N CYS A 179 -10.09 11.23 -9.40
CA CYS A 179 -10.24 11.98 -8.17
C CYS A 179 -11.57 11.69 -7.49
N PHE A 180 -11.60 11.77 -6.17
CA PHE A 180 -12.84 11.73 -5.40
C PHE A 180 -12.73 12.61 -4.15
N THR A 181 -13.87 13.07 -3.66
CA THR A 181 -13.94 13.95 -2.49
C THR A 181 -14.81 13.30 -1.43
N LEU A 182 -14.32 13.27 -0.18
CA LEU A 182 -15.03 12.70 0.96
C LEU A 182 -15.00 13.66 2.15
N GLU A 183 -16.09 13.66 2.93
CA GLU A 183 -16.18 14.38 4.21
C GLU A 183 -15.88 13.41 5.37
N PHE A 184 -15.07 13.87 6.33
CA PHE A 184 -14.73 13.12 7.53
C PHE A 184 -14.95 13.96 8.77
N ASP A 185 -15.39 13.32 9.86
CA ASP A 185 -15.24 13.89 11.19
C ASP A 185 -13.76 13.79 11.61
N ARG A 186 -13.28 14.79 12.31
CA ARG A 186 -11.93 14.85 12.83
C ARG A 186 -11.87 14.27 14.25
N THR A 187 -10.73 13.75 14.60
CA THR A 187 -10.48 13.32 15.98
C THR A 187 -9.11 13.79 16.43
N THR A 188 -9.04 14.23 17.68
CA THR A 188 -7.80 14.50 18.40
C THR A 188 -7.38 13.32 19.27
N ALA A 189 -8.19 12.24 19.28
CA ALA A 189 -7.78 11.01 19.93
C ALA A 189 -6.45 10.58 19.31
N VAL A 190 -5.46 10.26 20.13
CA VAL A 190 -4.25 9.63 19.67
C VAL A 190 -4.68 8.32 19.03
N ILE A 191 -4.75 8.34 17.71
CA ILE A 191 -5.05 7.14 16.94
C ILE A 191 -3.81 6.31 17.12
N GLY A 192 -4.00 5.16 17.76
CA GLY A 192 -2.89 4.35 18.17
C GLY A 192 -1.97 4.04 17.01
N THR A 193 -0.78 4.63 17.02
CA THR A 193 0.39 3.81 16.75
C THR A 193 0.18 2.50 17.48
N PRO A 194 0.48 1.33 16.86
CA PRO A 194 0.37 0.05 17.53
C PRO A 194 0.86 0.21 18.96
N SER A 195 0.10 -0.30 19.92
CA SER A 195 0.28 -0.11 21.37
C SER A 195 1.66 -0.54 21.90
N GLU A 196 2.52 -1.00 21.03
CA GLU A 196 3.93 -1.28 21.24
C GLU A 196 4.70 -0.54 20.13
N SER A 197 5.07 0.71 20.41
CA SER A 197 6.08 1.43 19.65
C SER A 197 7.36 0.57 19.69
N LEU A 198 7.85 0.17 18.52
CA LEU A 198 9.15 -0.49 18.39
C LEU A 198 10.29 0.53 18.49
N GLN A 199 10.07 1.62 19.24
CA GLN A 199 11.07 2.65 19.43
C GLN A 199 12.32 2.04 20.07
N ASP A 200 13.46 2.40 19.51
CA ASP A 200 14.78 1.95 19.93
C ASP A 200 15.06 0.46 19.73
N VAL A 201 14.09 -0.34 19.22
CA VAL A 201 14.33 -1.73 18.82
C VAL A 201 15.35 -1.76 17.69
N ARG A 202 16.46 -2.46 17.91
CA ARG A 202 17.53 -2.60 16.91
C ARG A 202 17.23 -3.77 16.00
N ALA A 203 16.99 -3.51 14.72
CA ALA A 203 16.65 -4.51 13.72
C ALA A 203 17.76 -4.64 12.68
N LEU A 204 18.12 -5.88 12.33
CA LEU A 204 18.99 -6.20 11.20
C LEU A 204 18.16 -6.83 10.08
N VAL A 205 18.18 -6.24 8.90
CA VAL A 205 17.54 -6.77 7.69
C VAL A 205 18.58 -7.41 6.80
N VAL A 206 18.37 -8.66 6.46
CA VAL A 206 19.28 -9.47 5.65
C VAL A 206 18.52 -9.99 4.42
N ASP A 207 18.83 -9.46 3.26
CA ASP A 207 18.18 -9.79 2.00
C ASP A 207 19.16 -9.46 0.86
N ASP A 208 19.33 -10.30 -0.14
CA ASP A 208 20.25 -10.06 -1.26
C ASP A 208 19.72 -9.03 -2.25
N ASN A 209 18.38 -8.81 -2.27
CA ASN A 209 17.74 -7.81 -3.10
C ASN A 209 17.78 -6.42 -2.45
N ALA A 210 18.48 -5.49 -3.11
CA ALA A 210 18.63 -4.11 -2.61
C ALA A 210 17.28 -3.38 -2.43
N THR A 211 16.30 -3.67 -3.29
CA THR A 211 14.97 -3.06 -3.23
C THR A 211 14.19 -3.53 -2.01
N ASN A 212 14.20 -4.84 -1.74
CA ASN A 212 13.56 -5.39 -0.56
C ASN A 212 14.15 -4.78 0.71
N ARG A 213 15.49 -4.65 0.79
CA ARG A 213 16.15 -4.01 1.94
C ARG A 213 15.64 -2.60 2.17
N VAL A 214 15.56 -1.77 1.12
CA VAL A 214 15.07 -0.38 1.23
C VAL A 214 13.61 -0.32 1.70
N VAL A 215 12.75 -1.19 1.19
CA VAL A 215 11.33 -1.23 1.58
C VAL A 215 11.18 -1.63 3.05
N VAL A 216 11.84 -2.72 3.47
CA VAL A 216 11.77 -3.19 4.86
C VAL A 216 12.40 -2.19 5.83
N GLU A 217 13.54 -1.58 5.46
CA GLU A 217 14.19 -0.52 6.26
C GLU A 217 13.22 0.66 6.50
N LYS A 218 12.54 1.15 5.46
CA LYS A 218 11.55 2.24 5.60
C LYS A 218 10.41 1.86 6.53
N ILE A 219 9.84 0.67 6.40
CA ILE A 219 8.74 0.19 7.24
C ILE A 219 9.18 0.14 8.70
N LEU A 220 10.32 -0.47 9.00
CA LEU A 220 10.82 -0.61 10.37
C LEU A 220 11.21 0.74 10.98
N THR A 221 11.86 1.61 10.20
CA THR A 221 12.23 2.97 10.64
C THR A 221 10.98 3.78 11.00
N ARG A 222 9.91 3.64 10.23
CA ARG A 222 8.62 4.28 10.52
C ARG A 222 8.01 3.78 11.84
N TRP A 223 8.23 2.53 12.21
CA TRP A 223 7.81 1.97 13.50
C TRP A 223 8.73 2.37 14.65
N GLY A 224 9.78 3.17 14.36
CA GLY A 224 10.72 3.67 15.36
C GLY A 224 11.93 2.77 15.61
N CYS A 225 12.13 1.72 14.78
CA CYS A 225 13.30 0.85 14.90
C CYS A 225 14.58 1.56 14.46
N VAL A 226 15.69 1.18 15.08
CA VAL A 226 17.05 1.48 14.62
C VAL A 226 17.49 0.36 13.67
N VAL A 227 17.45 0.63 12.36
CA VAL A 227 17.63 -0.41 11.34
C VAL A 227 19.05 -0.41 10.80
N SER A 228 19.60 -1.62 10.61
CA SER A 228 20.81 -1.88 9.81
C SER A 228 20.46 -2.89 8.72
N THR A 229 21.11 -2.81 7.56
CA THR A 229 20.83 -3.71 6.45
C THR A 229 22.09 -4.37 5.93
N THR A 230 21.98 -5.59 5.41
CA THR A 230 23.09 -6.31 4.74
C THR A 230 22.57 -7.23 3.64
N ASP A 231 23.43 -7.54 2.69
CA ASP A 231 23.12 -8.26 1.45
C ASP A 231 23.41 -9.78 1.49
N GLY A 232 23.81 -10.31 2.66
CA GLY A 232 24.11 -11.74 2.73
C GLY A 232 24.36 -12.26 4.14
N GLY A 233 24.16 -13.57 4.30
CA GLY A 233 24.15 -14.23 5.60
C GLY A 233 25.48 -14.27 6.34
N GLU A 234 26.63 -14.47 5.65
CA GLU A 234 27.94 -14.47 6.33
C GLU A 234 28.25 -13.08 6.92
N ARG A 235 27.90 -12.01 6.19
CA ARG A 235 28.08 -10.65 6.66
C ARG A 235 27.13 -10.32 7.81
N ALA A 236 25.88 -10.84 7.78
CA ALA A 236 24.94 -10.72 8.88
C ALA A 236 25.50 -11.31 10.18
N LEU A 237 26.06 -12.53 10.13
CA LEU A 237 26.67 -13.16 11.30
C LEU A 237 27.85 -12.35 11.87
N SER A 238 28.66 -11.72 11.00
CA SER A 238 29.73 -10.82 11.45
C SER A 238 29.18 -9.59 12.16
N ILE A 239 28.19 -8.91 11.56
CA ILE A 239 27.55 -7.71 12.12
C ILE A 239 26.91 -8.03 13.49
N LEU A 240 26.23 -9.18 13.60
CA LEU A 240 25.61 -9.61 14.86
C LEU A 240 26.62 -9.81 15.98
N ARG A 241 27.76 -10.48 15.69
CA ARG A 241 28.81 -10.70 16.66
C ARG A 241 29.50 -9.41 17.09
N ASP A 242 29.76 -8.52 16.14
CA ASP A 242 30.37 -7.22 16.42
C ASP A 242 29.48 -6.37 17.30
N ALA A 243 28.17 -6.34 17.01
CA ALA A 243 27.18 -5.64 17.80
C ALA A 243 27.06 -6.21 19.23
N ALA A 244 27.00 -7.52 19.38
CA ALA A 244 27.00 -8.17 20.67
C ALA A 244 28.29 -7.89 21.48
N GLY A 245 29.46 -7.94 20.82
CA GLY A 245 30.77 -7.63 21.42
C GLY A 245 30.92 -6.18 21.89
N THR A 246 30.20 -5.25 21.27
CA THR A 246 30.18 -3.84 21.68
C THR A 246 29.08 -3.50 22.69
N GLY A 247 28.31 -4.48 23.13
CA GLY A 247 27.22 -4.28 24.09
C GLY A 247 25.97 -3.62 23.49
N GLN A 248 25.84 -3.65 22.17
CA GLN A 248 24.68 -3.13 21.43
C GLN A 248 24.09 -4.21 20.51
N PRO A 249 23.57 -5.34 21.07
CA PRO A 249 23.01 -6.41 20.26
C PRO A 249 21.79 -5.92 19.45
N PHE A 250 21.45 -6.68 18.42
CA PHE A 250 20.19 -6.52 17.73
C PHE A 250 19.11 -7.30 18.50
N ASP A 251 17.92 -6.73 18.56
CA ASP A 251 16.76 -7.34 19.18
C ASP A 251 16.04 -8.26 18.20
N ILE A 252 15.99 -7.89 16.92
CA ILE A 252 15.29 -8.60 15.85
C ILE A 252 16.19 -8.74 14.63
N VAL A 253 16.16 -9.90 13.98
CA VAL A 253 16.76 -10.14 12.67
C VAL A 253 15.71 -10.63 11.69
N LEU A 254 15.53 -9.91 10.59
CA LEU A 254 14.70 -10.34 9.46
C LEU A 254 15.61 -10.95 8.41
N LEU A 255 15.34 -12.22 8.06
CA LEU A 255 16.16 -13.00 7.14
C LEU A 255 15.37 -13.36 5.90
N ASP A 256 15.87 -12.98 4.73
CA ASP A 256 15.39 -13.62 3.50
C ASP A 256 15.82 -15.08 3.48
N VAL A 257 14.89 -15.94 3.09
CA VAL A 257 15.12 -17.39 3.03
C VAL A 257 16.03 -17.75 1.85
N MET A 258 15.93 -17.03 0.73
CA MET A 258 16.56 -17.41 -0.53
C MET A 258 17.72 -16.48 -0.90
N MET A 259 18.83 -16.59 -0.20
CA MET A 259 20.03 -15.78 -0.47
C MET A 259 21.16 -16.60 -1.12
N PRO A 260 22.01 -15.99 -1.96
CA PRO A 260 23.22 -16.61 -2.45
C PRO A 260 24.22 -16.94 -1.33
N GLY A 261 24.84 -18.10 -1.41
CA GLY A 261 25.82 -18.55 -0.44
C GLY A 261 25.21 -19.34 0.71
N ILE A 262 24.87 -18.70 1.81
CA ILE A 262 24.12 -19.33 2.90
C ILE A 262 22.68 -18.77 2.95
N ASP A 263 21.72 -19.68 3.03
CA ASP A 263 20.31 -19.34 3.12
C ASP A 263 19.90 -18.83 4.51
N GLY A 264 18.73 -18.20 4.60
CA GLY A 264 18.25 -17.62 5.85
C GLY A 264 18.04 -18.66 6.97
N PHE A 265 17.66 -19.90 6.64
CA PHE A 265 17.53 -20.96 7.64
C PHE A 265 18.88 -21.33 8.24
N THR A 266 19.92 -21.45 7.42
CA THR A 266 21.28 -21.73 7.87
C THR A 266 21.81 -20.59 8.75
N VAL A 267 21.47 -19.31 8.42
CA VAL A 267 21.84 -18.15 9.25
C VAL A 267 21.12 -18.24 10.61
N ALA A 268 19.82 -18.51 10.61
CA ALA A 268 19.03 -18.65 11.85
C ALA A 268 19.57 -19.77 12.74
N GLU A 269 19.90 -20.95 12.17
CA GLU A 269 20.50 -22.05 12.93
C GLU A 269 21.84 -21.65 13.57
N ARG A 270 22.69 -20.90 12.85
CA ARG A 270 23.96 -20.41 13.39
C ARG A 270 23.79 -19.36 14.47
N ILE A 271 22.79 -18.47 14.36
CA ILE A 271 22.42 -17.51 15.42
C ILE A 271 22.00 -18.27 16.68
N LEU A 272 21.09 -19.24 16.55
CA LEU A 272 20.60 -20.03 17.67
C LEU A 272 21.67 -20.90 18.35
N ALA A 273 22.67 -21.35 17.58
CA ALA A 273 23.78 -22.13 18.08
C ALA A 273 24.89 -21.29 18.75
N ASP A 274 24.89 -19.97 18.56
CA ASP A 274 25.91 -19.07 19.09
C ASP A 274 25.46 -18.47 20.45
N PRO A 275 26.06 -18.87 21.59
CA PRO A 275 25.66 -18.36 22.90
C PRO A 275 25.81 -16.83 23.05
N GLY A 276 26.69 -16.21 22.23
CA GLY A 276 26.90 -14.76 22.21
C GLY A 276 25.75 -13.98 21.57
N LEU A 277 24.86 -14.66 20.85
CA LEU A 277 23.73 -14.08 20.12
C LEU A 277 22.37 -14.46 20.74
N SER A 278 22.35 -15.05 21.92
CA SER A 278 21.14 -15.59 22.56
C SER A 278 20.06 -14.56 22.92
N SER A 279 20.37 -13.27 22.84
CA SER A 279 19.42 -12.17 23.09
C SER A 279 18.72 -11.67 21.82
N THR A 280 19.10 -12.19 20.66
CA THR A 280 18.53 -11.79 19.36
C THR A 280 17.39 -12.73 18.99
N THR A 281 16.26 -12.17 18.55
CA THR A 281 15.06 -12.93 18.14
C THR A 281 14.89 -12.89 16.61
#